data_b76428fe0a4d26cdea3b8d0549728c03
#
_entry.id   b76428fe0a4d26cdea3b8d0549728c03
#
_cell.length_a   1.000
_cell.length_b   1.000
_cell.length_c   1.000
_cell.angle_alpha   90.00
_cell.angle_beta   90.00
_cell.angle_gamma   90.00
#
_symmetry.space_group_name_H-M   'P 1'
#
loop_
_entity.id
_entity.type
_entity.pdbx_description
1 polymer ?
#
loop_
_entity_poly.entity_id
_entity_poly.type
_entity_poly.pdbx_seq_one_letter_code
_entity_poly.pdbx_strand_id
1 'polypeptide(L)'
;MPRRFLYVLGLIVAVASVAVASEKELQVTVEKNVIYGQVDGSALLADIGYPKGNELPAIIYVHGGRWRGGSRDYRESLDVAQWAELGYFAMTIDYRLVGSTPAPAAYQDLLTAVRWVHAHADEYNIDANSLYLIGDSSGGHLVALAATLGEGPFERTGGWDEARSDIRAAISVAGPYELNTLSWGDLWTPIEGDALEARRLASPIRQITVETKPILIIHSDDDRSVPIQQAIDMEAALEASGVTHGFLHYADRGHMRITDEVIIESLAFIDRLNR
;
A
#
# COMPACT_ATOMS: atom_id res chain seq x y z
N MET A 1 34.94 18.52 80.43
CA MET A 1 35.10 18.00 79.03
C MET A 1 33.81 17.33 78.62
N PRO A 2 33.00 17.89 77.71
CA PRO A 2 31.75 17.23 77.30
C PRO A 2 32.01 16.32 76.10
N ARG A 3 31.44 15.11 76.18
CA ARG A 3 31.42 14.08 75.13
C ARG A 3 30.46 14.50 74.03
N ARG A 4 30.94 14.61 72.78
CA ARG A 4 30.14 14.79 71.57
C ARG A 4 29.61 13.41 71.08
N PHE A 5 28.30 13.25 71.01
CA PHE A 5 27.65 12.13 70.31
C PHE A 5 27.49 12.51 68.85
N LEU A 6 28.06 11.67 67.95
CA LEU A 6 27.86 11.77 66.52
C LEU A 6 26.63 10.89 66.13
N TYR A 7 25.59 11.55 65.65
CA TYR A 7 24.46 10.81 65.04
C TYR A 7 24.78 10.60 63.57
N VAL A 8 24.91 9.30 63.15
CA VAL A 8 24.98 8.92 61.73
C VAL A 8 23.56 8.73 61.27
N LEU A 9 23.09 9.63 60.42
CA LEU A 9 21.81 9.54 59.74
C LEU A 9 21.99 8.60 58.52
N GLY A 10 21.47 7.39 58.61
CA GLY A 10 21.45 6.44 57.49
C GLY A 10 20.35 6.84 56.49
N LEU A 11 20.76 7.25 55.32
CA LEU A 11 19.87 7.54 54.19
C LEU A 11 19.48 6.18 53.55
N ILE A 12 18.22 5.73 53.73
CA ILE A 12 17.66 4.58 53.02
C ILE A 12 17.23 5.10 51.67
N VAL A 13 17.99 4.76 50.62
CA VAL A 13 17.56 4.99 49.22
C VAL A 13 16.63 3.83 48.84
N ALA A 14 15.34 4.10 48.77
CA ALA A 14 14.37 3.17 48.20
C ALA A 14 14.54 3.16 46.66
N VAL A 15 15.11 2.11 46.12
CA VAL A 15 15.14 1.85 44.68
C VAL A 15 13.76 1.36 44.25
N ALA A 16 12.98 2.24 43.66
CA ALA A 16 11.71 1.85 43.04
C ALA A 16 12.06 1.05 41.75
N SER A 17 11.84 -0.24 41.76
CA SER A 17 11.88 -1.08 40.58
C SER A 17 10.71 -0.69 39.67
N VAL A 18 10.99 0.04 38.60
CA VAL A 18 10.03 0.23 37.50
C VAL A 18 9.93 -1.12 36.82
N ALA A 19 8.82 -1.81 37.03
CA ALA A 19 8.48 -2.98 36.22
C ALA A 19 8.24 -2.50 34.78
N VAL A 20 9.19 -2.72 33.89
CA VAL A 20 8.98 -2.62 32.46
C VAL A 20 8.00 -3.74 32.13
N ALA A 21 6.76 -3.36 31.80
CA ALA A 21 5.81 -4.30 31.22
C ALA A 21 6.47 -4.83 29.94
N SER A 22 6.72 -6.14 29.89
CA SER A 22 7.20 -6.78 28.67
C SER A 22 6.10 -6.57 27.63
N GLU A 23 6.37 -5.78 26.61
CA GLU A 23 5.54 -5.77 25.40
C GLU A 23 5.44 -7.22 24.94
N LYS A 24 4.24 -7.74 24.93
CA LYS A 24 3.98 -9.11 24.50
C LYS A 24 4.23 -9.12 23.00
N GLU A 25 5.36 -9.67 22.57
CA GLU A 25 5.70 -9.84 21.18
C GLU A 25 4.50 -10.50 20.47
N LEU A 26 3.94 -9.82 19.46
CA LEU A 26 2.82 -10.36 18.70
C LEU A 26 3.29 -11.62 17.96
N GLN A 27 2.59 -12.70 18.15
CA GLN A 27 2.88 -13.94 17.41
C GLN A 27 2.43 -13.75 15.97
N VAL A 28 3.39 -13.60 15.06
CA VAL A 28 3.17 -13.41 13.64
C VAL A 28 3.20 -14.74 12.89
N THR A 29 2.28 -14.93 11.96
CA THR A 29 2.27 -16.04 11.00
C THR A 29 2.62 -15.45 9.63
N VAL A 30 3.49 -16.13 8.88
CA VAL A 30 3.84 -15.79 7.50
C VAL A 30 3.57 -17.00 6.60
N GLU A 31 2.80 -16.80 5.55
CA GLU A 31 2.52 -17.82 4.54
C GLU A 31 3.01 -17.34 3.17
N LYS A 32 3.71 -18.21 2.47
CA LYS A 32 4.27 -17.91 1.15
C LYS A 32 3.57 -18.68 0.05
N ASN A 33 3.54 -18.07 -1.16
CA ASN A 33 2.95 -18.68 -2.35
C ASN A 33 1.46 -18.99 -2.20
N VAL A 34 0.73 -18.14 -1.48
CA VAL A 34 -0.73 -18.20 -1.38
C VAL A 34 -1.33 -17.91 -2.75
N ILE A 35 -2.20 -18.77 -3.26
CA ILE A 35 -2.92 -18.54 -4.52
C ILE A 35 -4.09 -17.60 -4.23
N TYR A 36 -4.00 -16.36 -4.71
CA TYR A 36 -5.07 -15.39 -4.54
C TYR A 36 -6.02 -15.31 -5.75
N GLY A 37 -5.67 -15.95 -6.86
CA GLY A 37 -6.52 -16.03 -8.05
C GLY A 37 -5.96 -16.97 -9.10
N GLN A 38 -6.76 -17.22 -10.14
CA GLN A 38 -6.35 -18.02 -11.30
C GLN A 38 -6.87 -17.38 -12.58
N VAL A 39 -5.99 -17.21 -13.58
CA VAL A 39 -6.36 -16.72 -14.91
C VAL A 39 -5.74 -17.62 -15.96
N ASP A 40 -6.55 -18.11 -16.91
CA ASP A 40 -6.10 -18.99 -18.01
C ASP A 40 -5.27 -20.19 -17.53
N GLY A 41 -5.63 -20.76 -16.38
CA GLY A 41 -4.93 -21.90 -15.78
C GLY A 41 -3.64 -21.55 -15.04
N SER A 42 -3.24 -20.27 -14.99
CA SER A 42 -2.07 -19.80 -14.24
C SER A 42 -2.48 -19.26 -12.88
N ALA A 43 -1.75 -19.63 -11.83
CA ALA A 43 -1.97 -19.10 -10.50
C ALA A 43 -1.40 -17.69 -10.35
N LEU A 44 -2.16 -16.82 -9.68
CA LEU A 44 -1.69 -15.53 -9.16
C LEU A 44 -1.25 -15.73 -7.72
N LEU A 45 -0.01 -15.37 -7.39
CA LEU A 45 0.62 -15.69 -6.11
C LEU A 45 0.80 -14.47 -5.24
N ALA A 46 0.63 -14.68 -3.93
CA ALA A 46 0.90 -13.71 -2.88
C ALA A 46 1.74 -14.32 -1.76
N ASP A 47 2.43 -13.47 -1.00
CA ASP A 47 2.90 -13.80 0.33
C ASP A 47 2.07 -12.98 1.33
N ILE A 48 1.67 -13.59 2.46
CA ILE A 48 0.87 -12.95 3.49
C ILE A 48 1.54 -13.04 4.86
N GLY A 49 1.28 -12.06 5.70
CA GLY A 49 1.70 -12.03 7.09
C GLY A 49 0.60 -11.44 7.97
N TYR A 50 0.35 -12.04 9.13
CA TYR A 50 -0.68 -11.56 10.05
C TYR A 50 -0.38 -11.95 11.49
N PRO A 51 -0.75 -11.09 12.47
CA PRO A 51 -0.67 -11.44 13.87
C PRO A 51 -1.91 -12.25 14.28
N LYS A 52 -1.81 -12.89 15.42
CA LYS A 52 -3.00 -13.42 16.08
C LYS A 52 -3.83 -12.28 16.68
N GLY A 53 -5.00 -12.02 16.15
CA GLY A 53 -5.89 -10.94 16.59
C GLY A 53 -7.27 -11.03 15.95
N ASN A 54 -8.12 -10.06 16.24
CA ASN A 54 -9.44 -9.89 15.65
C ASN A 54 -9.54 -8.50 15.04
N GLU A 55 -10.37 -8.36 13.99
CA GLU A 55 -10.62 -7.09 13.31
C GLU A 55 -9.33 -6.39 12.85
N LEU A 56 -8.43 -7.19 12.21
CA LEU A 56 -7.17 -6.69 11.70
C LEU A 56 -7.40 -5.74 10.53
N PRO A 57 -6.82 -4.54 10.52
CA PRO A 57 -6.73 -3.77 9.28
C PRO A 57 -5.87 -4.53 8.27
N ALA A 58 -6.21 -4.43 6.99
CA ALA A 58 -5.46 -5.11 5.94
C ALA A 58 -4.70 -4.12 5.05
N ILE A 59 -3.53 -4.52 4.58
CA ILE A 59 -2.75 -3.78 3.61
C ILE A 59 -2.24 -4.68 2.49
N ILE A 60 -2.47 -4.28 1.23
CA ILE A 60 -1.94 -4.98 0.05
C ILE A 60 -0.85 -4.12 -0.56
N TYR A 61 0.35 -4.68 -0.71
CA TYR A 61 1.44 -4.05 -1.43
C TYR A 61 1.50 -4.51 -2.89
N VAL A 62 1.69 -3.53 -3.77
CA VAL A 62 1.81 -3.71 -5.22
C VAL A 62 3.17 -3.18 -5.68
N HIS A 63 4.02 -4.07 -6.18
CA HIS A 63 5.39 -3.74 -6.55
C HIS A 63 5.48 -2.83 -7.79
N GLY A 64 6.57 -2.06 -7.86
CA GLY A 64 6.98 -1.31 -9.04
C GLY A 64 7.56 -2.20 -10.14
N GLY A 65 8.11 -1.56 -11.20
CA GLY A 65 8.77 -2.27 -12.30
C GLY A 65 8.21 -1.94 -13.68
N ARG A 66 7.54 -0.79 -13.84
CA ARG A 66 6.95 -0.33 -15.12
C ARG A 66 5.95 -1.33 -15.70
N TRP A 67 5.22 -2.06 -14.85
CA TRP A 67 4.30 -3.16 -15.19
C TRP A 67 4.94 -4.32 -15.98
N ARG A 68 6.25 -4.30 -16.23
CA ARG A 68 6.98 -5.30 -17.05
C ARG A 68 8.01 -6.13 -16.28
N GLY A 69 8.23 -5.83 -15.02
CA GLY A 69 9.16 -6.51 -14.13
C GLY A 69 8.76 -6.32 -12.66
N GLY A 70 9.53 -6.93 -11.77
CA GLY A 70 9.24 -6.98 -10.33
C GLY A 70 8.55 -8.27 -9.92
N SER A 71 8.42 -8.47 -8.63
CA SER A 71 7.74 -9.60 -7.99
C SER A 71 7.39 -9.26 -6.54
N ARG A 72 6.52 -10.06 -5.92
CA ARG A 72 6.11 -9.92 -4.51
C ARG A 72 7.25 -10.07 -3.51
N ASP A 73 8.32 -10.77 -3.90
CA ASP A 73 9.50 -11.05 -3.05
C ASP A 73 10.75 -10.24 -3.47
N TYR A 74 10.57 -9.19 -4.28
CA TYR A 74 11.69 -8.30 -4.62
C TYR A 74 12.20 -7.63 -3.34
N ARG A 75 13.55 -7.47 -3.22
CA ARG A 75 14.20 -6.97 -1.98
C ARG A 75 13.69 -5.63 -1.45
N GLU A 76 13.02 -4.86 -2.28
CA GLU A 76 12.40 -3.58 -1.97
C GLU A 76 10.88 -3.70 -1.77
N SER A 77 10.37 -4.95 -1.74
CA SER A 77 8.97 -5.23 -1.43
C SER A 77 8.66 -4.96 0.03
N LEU A 78 7.38 -4.76 0.30
CA LEU A 78 6.88 -4.69 1.67
C LEU A 78 7.21 -6.00 2.41
N ASP A 79 7.80 -5.89 3.60
CA ASP A 79 7.97 -7.03 4.49
C ASP A 79 6.65 -7.32 5.21
N VAL A 80 5.99 -8.42 4.82
CA VAL A 80 4.70 -8.81 5.41
C VAL A 80 4.82 -9.12 6.90
N ALA A 81 5.97 -9.61 7.37
CA ALA A 81 6.20 -9.86 8.79
C ALA A 81 6.26 -8.55 9.58
N GLN A 82 6.99 -7.54 9.07
CA GLN A 82 7.07 -6.23 9.69
C GLN A 82 5.68 -5.57 9.83
N TRP A 83 4.85 -5.63 8.80
CA TRP A 83 3.50 -5.07 8.87
C TRP A 83 2.57 -5.88 9.78
N ALA A 84 2.78 -7.20 9.87
CA ALA A 84 2.06 -8.04 10.82
C ALA A 84 2.45 -7.71 12.27
N GLU A 85 3.72 -7.39 12.55
CA GLU A 85 4.18 -6.88 13.85
C GLU A 85 3.55 -5.53 14.22
N LEU A 86 3.17 -4.73 13.22
CA LEU A 86 2.40 -3.49 13.38
C LEU A 86 0.89 -3.71 13.56
N GLY A 87 0.43 -4.98 13.56
CA GLY A 87 -0.96 -5.33 13.80
C GLY A 87 -1.83 -5.43 12.54
N TYR A 88 -1.25 -5.49 11.36
CA TYR A 88 -1.96 -5.59 10.08
C TYR A 88 -2.01 -7.04 9.55
N PHE A 89 -3.08 -7.39 8.85
CA PHE A 89 -2.99 -8.40 7.82
C PHE A 89 -2.28 -7.77 6.61
N ALA A 90 -1.11 -8.28 6.26
CA ALA A 90 -0.29 -7.76 5.18
C ALA A 90 -0.20 -8.77 4.03
N MET A 91 -0.29 -8.29 2.80
CA MET A 91 -0.22 -9.10 1.58
C MET A 91 0.66 -8.41 0.55
N THR A 92 1.57 -9.15 -0.07
CA THR A 92 2.33 -8.70 -1.26
C THR A 92 2.02 -9.61 -2.43
N ILE A 93 1.78 -9.05 -3.62
CA ILE A 93 1.27 -9.80 -4.78
C ILE A 93 2.21 -9.79 -5.97
N ASP A 94 2.24 -10.90 -6.71
CA ASP A 94 2.62 -10.88 -8.12
C ASP A 94 1.40 -10.49 -8.95
N TYR A 95 1.60 -9.76 -10.02
CA TYR A 95 0.57 -9.47 -11.02
C TYR A 95 1.10 -9.76 -12.43
N ARG A 96 0.21 -10.04 -13.37
CA ARG A 96 0.58 -10.30 -14.76
C ARG A 96 1.30 -9.10 -15.37
N LEU A 97 2.48 -9.36 -15.94
CA LEU A 97 3.34 -8.33 -16.50
C LEU A 97 3.00 -8.08 -17.97
N VAL A 98 3.07 -6.83 -18.43
CA VAL A 98 2.70 -6.42 -19.79
C VAL A 98 3.54 -7.07 -20.90
N GLY A 99 4.69 -7.65 -20.58
CA GLY A 99 5.48 -8.44 -21.51
C GLY A 99 4.88 -9.79 -21.88
N SER A 100 3.99 -10.33 -21.03
CA SER A 100 3.29 -11.59 -21.24
C SER A 100 1.79 -11.41 -21.43
N THR A 101 1.19 -10.47 -20.72
CA THR A 101 -0.25 -10.19 -20.80
C THR A 101 -0.46 -8.66 -20.80
N PRO A 102 -0.91 -8.09 -21.92
CA PRO A 102 -1.11 -6.65 -22.07
C PRO A 102 -2.08 -6.05 -21.07
N ALA A 103 -2.10 -4.72 -21.00
CA ALA A 103 -3.06 -3.97 -20.21
C ALA A 103 -4.51 -4.37 -20.59
N PRO A 104 -5.45 -4.43 -19.62
CA PRO A 104 -5.34 -3.98 -18.23
C PRO A 104 -4.99 -5.08 -17.21
N ALA A 105 -4.39 -6.21 -17.62
CA ALA A 105 -4.22 -7.42 -16.81
C ALA A 105 -3.64 -7.16 -15.41
N ALA A 106 -2.58 -6.34 -15.31
CA ALA A 106 -1.98 -5.99 -14.01
C ALA A 106 -2.97 -5.33 -13.04
N TYR A 107 -3.87 -4.51 -13.57
CA TYR A 107 -4.91 -3.86 -12.76
C TYR A 107 -6.01 -4.83 -12.35
N GLN A 108 -6.44 -5.71 -13.25
CA GLN A 108 -7.41 -6.76 -12.95
C GLN A 108 -6.90 -7.69 -11.83
N ASP A 109 -5.60 -7.99 -11.83
CA ASP A 109 -4.97 -8.83 -10.80
C ASP A 109 -4.93 -8.14 -9.43
N LEU A 110 -4.65 -6.83 -9.37
CA LEU A 110 -4.80 -6.06 -8.13
C LEU A 110 -6.22 -6.13 -7.60
N LEU A 111 -7.23 -5.92 -8.46
CA LEU A 111 -8.64 -6.01 -8.03
C LEU A 111 -9.03 -7.42 -7.60
N THR A 112 -8.42 -8.45 -8.20
CA THR A 112 -8.57 -9.85 -7.74
C THR A 112 -8.03 -10.03 -6.33
N ALA A 113 -6.86 -9.45 -6.01
CA ALA A 113 -6.30 -9.49 -4.66
C ALA A 113 -7.19 -8.76 -3.64
N VAL A 114 -7.75 -7.61 -4.00
CA VAL A 114 -8.73 -6.89 -3.17
C VAL A 114 -9.94 -7.78 -2.87
N ARG A 115 -10.52 -8.41 -3.89
CA ARG A 115 -11.66 -9.34 -3.71
C ARG A 115 -11.30 -10.56 -2.87
N TRP A 116 -10.09 -11.11 -3.07
CA TRP A 116 -9.60 -12.23 -2.27
C TRP A 116 -9.55 -11.88 -0.77
N VAL A 117 -9.03 -10.71 -0.41
CA VAL A 117 -9.00 -10.24 1.00
C VAL A 117 -10.41 -10.12 1.56
N HIS A 118 -11.36 -9.56 0.82
CA HIS A 118 -12.75 -9.49 1.26
C HIS A 118 -13.41 -10.87 1.40
N ALA A 119 -13.12 -11.80 0.50
CA ALA A 119 -13.66 -13.15 0.55
C ALA A 119 -13.14 -13.99 1.72
N HIS A 120 -11.92 -13.69 2.20
CA HIS A 120 -11.28 -14.39 3.31
C HIS A 120 -11.24 -13.58 4.62
N ALA A 121 -12.01 -12.49 4.69
CA ALA A 121 -11.99 -11.61 5.86
C ALA A 121 -12.32 -12.34 7.16
N ASP A 122 -13.30 -13.22 7.16
CA ASP A 122 -13.68 -14.04 8.32
C ASP A 122 -12.58 -15.05 8.68
N GLU A 123 -11.91 -15.66 7.70
CA GLU A 123 -10.86 -16.65 7.90
C GLU A 123 -9.64 -16.06 8.62
N TYR A 124 -9.23 -14.85 8.20
CA TYR A 124 -8.06 -14.17 8.74
C TYR A 124 -8.39 -13.11 9.79
N ASN A 125 -9.65 -13.01 10.22
CA ASN A 125 -10.14 -12.00 11.18
C ASN A 125 -9.86 -10.55 10.73
N ILE A 126 -10.05 -10.25 9.46
CA ILE A 126 -9.82 -8.94 8.86
C ILE A 126 -11.05 -8.04 9.03
N ASP A 127 -10.85 -6.77 9.42
CA ASP A 127 -11.88 -5.74 9.25
C ASP A 127 -11.99 -5.37 7.77
N ALA A 128 -13.02 -5.88 7.11
CA ALA A 128 -13.27 -5.65 5.69
C ALA A 128 -13.51 -4.18 5.31
N ASN A 129 -13.69 -3.26 6.27
CA ASN A 129 -13.82 -1.83 6.03
C ASN A 129 -12.48 -1.07 6.17
N SER A 130 -11.43 -1.76 6.64
CA SER A 130 -10.09 -1.21 6.88
C SER A 130 -9.05 -1.84 5.93
N LEU A 131 -9.38 -1.93 4.64
CA LEU A 131 -8.46 -2.41 3.60
C LEU A 131 -7.76 -1.24 2.91
N TYR A 132 -6.44 -1.23 2.99
CA TYR A 132 -5.56 -0.23 2.40
C TYR A 132 -4.70 -0.82 1.29
N LEU A 133 -4.37 0.02 0.29
CA LEU A 133 -3.41 -0.35 -0.75
C LEU A 133 -2.16 0.52 -0.63
N ILE A 134 -0.99 -0.05 -0.82
CA ILE A 134 0.28 0.66 -0.92
C ILE A 134 1.07 0.14 -2.11
N GLY A 135 1.71 1.02 -2.87
CA GLY A 135 2.54 0.62 -4.00
C GLY A 135 3.53 1.69 -4.40
N ASP A 136 4.62 1.26 -5.05
CA ASP A 136 5.64 2.17 -5.55
C ASP A 136 5.68 2.16 -7.09
N SER A 137 6.06 3.31 -7.70
CA SER A 137 6.24 3.42 -9.15
C SER A 137 5.00 2.96 -9.92
N SER A 138 5.11 1.95 -10.80
CA SER A 138 3.95 1.35 -11.48
C SER A 138 2.94 0.71 -10.51
N GLY A 139 3.37 0.22 -9.36
CA GLY A 139 2.47 -0.21 -8.28
C GLY A 139 1.75 0.99 -7.64
N GLY A 140 2.45 2.11 -7.43
CA GLY A 140 1.86 3.38 -7.00
C GLY A 140 0.76 3.88 -7.97
N HIS A 141 0.98 3.71 -9.27
CA HIS A 141 -0.06 3.93 -10.27
C HIS A 141 -1.30 3.05 -10.05
N LEU A 142 -1.08 1.72 -9.94
CA LEU A 142 -2.18 0.77 -9.82
C LEU A 142 -3.05 1.02 -8.58
N VAL A 143 -2.43 1.34 -7.44
CA VAL A 143 -3.18 1.64 -6.21
C VAL A 143 -3.92 2.98 -6.29
N ALA A 144 -3.31 3.99 -6.94
CA ALA A 144 -3.99 5.26 -7.18
C ALA A 144 -5.17 5.11 -8.15
N LEU A 145 -5.03 4.25 -9.18
CA LEU A 145 -6.12 3.93 -10.09
C LEU A 145 -7.26 3.22 -9.36
N ALA A 146 -6.95 2.29 -8.44
CA ALA A 146 -7.96 1.63 -7.62
C ALA A 146 -8.74 2.62 -6.73
N ALA A 147 -8.07 3.65 -6.21
CA ALA A 147 -8.70 4.68 -5.40
C ALA A 147 -9.60 5.63 -6.22
N THR A 148 -9.27 5.87 -7.50
CA THR A 148 -9.99 6.83 -8.35
C THR A 148 -11.05 6.19 -9.24
N LEU A 149 -10.75 5.04 -9.85
CA LEU A 149 -11.63 4.36 -10.80
C LEU A 149 -12.43 3.20 -10.19
N GLY A 150 -11.91 2.56 -9.13
CA GLY A 150 -12.48 1.31 -8.61
C GLY A 150 -12.43 0.20 -9.67
N GLU A 151 -13.48 -0.56 -9.82
CA GLU A 151 -13.51 -1.64 -10.83
C GLU A 151 -13.54 -1.10 -12.26
N GLY A 152 -14.07 0.11 -12.45
CA GLY A 152 -14.19 0.70 -13.77
C GLY A 152 -14.98 -0.19 -14.75
N PRO A 153 -14.70 -0.09 -16.05
CA PRO A 153 -15.35 -0.89 -17.08
C PRO A 153 -14.64 -2.25 -17.33
N PHE A 154 -13.70 -2.64 -16.48
CA PHE A 154 -12.92 -3.85 -16.69
C PHE A 154 -13.65 -5.10 -16.22
N GLU A 155 -13.51 -6.17 -16.99
CA GLU A 155 -14.03 -7.47 -16.62
C GLU A 155 -13.36 -7.99 -15.35
N ARG A 156 -14.15 -8.60 -14.44
CA ARG A 156 -13.62 -9.33 -13.29
C ARG A 156 -12.90 -10.59 -13.79
N THR A 157 -11.67 -10.77 -13.36
CA THR A 157 -10.84 -11.95 -13.65
C THR A 157 -10.29 -12.55 -12.37
N GLY A 158 -9.74 -13.75 -12.42
CA GLY A 158 -9.03 -14.35 -11.29
C GLY A 158 -9.90 -14.99 -10.23
N GLY A 159 -11.21 -14.80 -10.27
CA GLY A 159 -12.18 -15.34 -9.31
C GLY A 159 -12.69 -14.32 -8.30
N TRP A 160 -13.43 -14.83 -7.29
CA TRP A 160 -14.05 -14.06 -6.20
C TRP A 160 -15.09 -13.04 -6.69
N ASP A 161 -15.88 -13.43 -7.70
CA ASP A 161 -16.75 -12.52 -8.43
C ASP A 161 -17.88 -11.93 -7.58
N GLU A 162 -18.30 -12.62 -6.51
CA GLU A 162 -19.31 -12.16 -5.58
C GLU A 162 -18.74 -11.26 -4.44
N ALA A 163 -17.41 -11.19 -4.31
CA ALA A 163 -16.78 -10.41 -3.25
C ALA A 163 -16.76 -8.92 -3.57
N ARG A 164 -16.71 -8.09 -2.51
CA ARG A 164 -16.51 -6.64 -2.60
C ARG A 164 -15.12 -6.35 -3.21
N SER A 165 -14.98 -5.16 -3.80
CA SER A 165 -13.73 -4.66 -4.38
C SER A 165 -13.35 -3.27 -3.90
N ASP A 166 -14.04 -2.75 -2.90
CA ASP A 166 -13.79 -1.43 -2.35
C ASP A 166 -12.61 -1.43 -1.38
N ILE A 167 -11.96 -0.28 -1.29
CA ILE A 167 -10.83 -0.03 -0.41
C ILE A 167 -11.10 1.18 0.49
N ARG A 168 -10.37 1.28 1.60
CA ARG A 168 -10.47 2.42 2.51
C ARG A 168 -9.66 3.61 2.04
N ALA A 169 -8.42 3.37 1.59
CA ALA A 169 -7.51 4.39 1.06
C ALA A 169 -6.35 3.77 0.26
N ALA A 170 -5.62 4.60 -0.50
CA ALA A 170 -4.41 4.20 -1.20
C ALA A 170 -3.20 5.07 -0.79
N ILE A 171 -2.03 4.46 -0.77
CA ILE A 171 -0.73 5.10 -0.54
C ILE A 171 0.11 4.89 -1.81
N SER A 172 0.33 5.96 -2.57
CA SER A 172 1.02 5.92 -3.86
C SER A 172 2.40 6.57 -3.73
N VAL A 173 3.45 5.76 -3.84
CA VAL A 173 4.85 6.19 -3.72
C VAL A 173 5.45 6.30 -5.11
N ALA A 174 5.94 7.49 -5.50
CA ALA A 174 6.57 7.76 -6.79
C ALA A 174 5.74 7.25 -7.99
N GLY A 175 4.40 7.29 -7.89
CA GLY A 175 3.47 6.80 -8.89
C GLY A 175 3.28 7.76 -10.07
N PRO A 176 3.10 7.26 -11.30
CA PRO A 176 2.59 8.08 -12.40
C PRO A 176 1.06 8.17 -12.36
N TYR A 177 0.51 9.33 -12.75
CA TYR A 177 -0.93 9.61 -12.68
C TYR A 177 -1.54 10.03 -14.01
N GLU A 178 -0.73 10.42 -15.02
CA GLU A 178 -1.15 10.70 -16.39
C GLU A 178 -0.26 9.93 -17.37
N LEU A 179 -0.75 8.81 -17.89
CA LEU A 179 0.07 7.89 -18.69
C LEU A 179 0.42 8.42 -20.07
N ASN A 180 -0.41 9.27 -20.67
CA ASN A 180 -0.15 9.83 -22.00
C ASN A 180 0.98 10.86 -22.01
N THR A 181 1.39 11.40 -20.86
CA THR A 181 2.53 12.31 -20.72
C THR A 181 3.79 11.65 -20.17
N LEU A 182 3.69 10.38 -19.77
CA LEU A 182 4.80 9.62 -19.24
C LEU A 182 5.66 9.03 -20.36
N SER A 183 6.99 9.18 -20.30
CA SER A 183 7.92 8.73 -21.33
C SER A 183 7.90 7.23 -21.63
N TRP A 184 7.38 6.42 -20.71
CA TRP A 184 7.22 4.98 -20.84
C TRP A 184 5.75 4.53 -20.64
N GLY A 185 4.82 5.47 -20.75
CA GLY A 185 3.38 5.19 -20.62
C GLY A 185 2.84 4.29 -21.75
N ASP A 186 3.54 4.20 -22.88
CA ASP A 186 3.24 3.31 -24.00
C ASP A 186 3.35 1.82 -23.66
N LEU A 187 4.01 1.46 -22.56
CA LEU A 187 3.97 0.09 -21.99
C LEU A 187 2.56 -0.31 -21.56
N TRP A 188 1.71 0.66 -21.23
CA TRP A 188 0.30 0.41 -20.96
C TRP A 188 -0.49 0.47 -22.25
N THR A 189 -0.49 -0.66 -22.97
CA THR A 189 -1.17 -0.80 -24.27
C THR A 189 -2.04 -2.07 -24.25
N PRO A 190 -3.34 -1.97 -24.58
CA PRO A 190 -4.23 -3.12 -24.68
C PRO A 190 -3.93 -3.94 -25.96
N ILE A 191 -4.46 -5.14 -26.04
CA ILE A 191 -4.39 -5.99 -27.24
C ILE A 191 -5.17 -5.34 -28.40
N GLU A 192 -6.35 -4.79 -28.08
CA GLU A 192 -7.28 -4.20 -29.05
C GLU A 192 -7.74 -2.84 -28.57
N GLY A 193 -8.16 -1.99 -29.53
CA GLY A 193 -8.69 -0.67 -29.24
C GLY A 193 -7.67 0.47 -29.34
N ASP A 194 -8.10 1.66 -28.97
CA ASP A 194 -7.26 2.86 -29.00
C ASP A 194 -6.34 2.92 -27.79
N ALA A 195 -5.03 2.90 -28.02
CA ALA A 195 -4.03 2.93 -26.97
C ALA A 195 -4.01 4.23 -26.16
N LEU A 196 -4.32 5.37 -26.79
CA LEU A 196 -4.39 6.66 -26.10
C LEU A 196 -5.59 6.71 -25.15
N GLU A 197 -6.73 6.19 -25.61
CA GLU A 197 -7.94 6.11 -24.80
C GLU A 197 -7.78 5.11 -23.65
N ALA A 198 -7.15 3.95 -23.91
CA ALA A 198 -6.84 2.98 -22.87
C ALA A 198 -5.93 3.57 -21.77
N ARG A 199 -4.92 4.35 -22.15
CA ARG A 199 -4.06 5.08 -21.21
C ARG A 199 -4.82 6.20 -20.50
N ARG A 200 -5.70 6.93 -21.18
CA ARG A 200 -6.55 7.93 -20.56
C ARG A 200 -7.46 7.32 -19.49
N LEU A 201 -8.05 6.18 -19.79
CA LEU A 201 -8.87 5.42 -18.83
C LEU A 201 -8.05 4.93 -17.63
N ALA A 202 -6.81 4.50 -17.87
CA ALA A 202 -5.89 4.05 -16.84
C ALA A 202 -5.11 5.18 -16.13
N SER A 203 -5.36 6.45 -16.44
CA SER A 203 -4.71 7.59 -15.79
C SER A 203 -5.51 8.03 -14.57
N PRO A 204 -5.03 7.80 -13.33
CA PRO A 204 -5.74 8.14 -12.09
C PRO A 204 -6.28 9.58 -12.07
N ILE A 205 -5.48 10.54 -12.51
CA ILE A 205 -5.87 11.97 -12.54
C ILE A 205 -7.13 12.23 -13.40
N ARG A 206 -7.41 11.36 -14.39
CA ARG A 206 -8.57 11.46 -15.28
C ARG A 206 -9.82 10.82 -14.72
N GLN A 207 -9.68 10.07 -13.60
CA GLN A 207 -10.76 9.29 -13.00
C GLN A 207 -11.23 9.87 -11.66
N ILE A 208 -10.70 11.02 -11.24
CA ILE A 208 -11.09 11.67 -9.98
C ILE A 208 -12.56 12.08 -10.04
N THR A 209 -13.32 11.64 -9.04
CA THR A 209 -14.72 11.97 -8.79
C THR A 209 -14.94 12.22 -7.31
N VAL A 210 -16.16 12.56 -6.92
CA VAL A 210 -16.56 12.69 -5.49
C VAL A 210 -16.52 11.36 -4.73
N GLU A 211 -16.49 10.23 -5.44
CA GLU A 211 -16.38 8.88 -4.87
C GLU A 211 -14.94 8.40 -4.72
N THR A 212 -13.97 9.19 -5.19
CA THR A 212 -12.54 8.87 -5.07
C THR A 212 -12.16 8.64 -3.61
N LYS A 213 -11.48 7.53 -3.35
CA LYS A 213 -11.04 7.17 -1.99
C LYS A 213 -9.86 8.05 -1.58
N PRO A 214 -9.63 8.24 -0.26
CA PRO A 214 -8.48 8.99 0.23
C PRO A 214 -7.15 8.48 -0.35
N ILE A 215 -6.26 9.40 -0.73
CA ILE A 215 -4.96 9.06 -1.31
C ILE A 215 -3.83 9.80 -0.58
N LEU A 216 -2.80 9.06 -0.15
CA LEU A 216 -1.51 9.63 0.23
C LEU A 216 -0.56 9.55 -0.97
N ILE A 217 -0.06 10.69 -1.41
CA ILE A 217 0.98 10.79 -2.44
C ILE A 217 2.32 11.03 -1.75
N ILE A 218 3.34 10.23 -2.09
CA ILE A 218 4.71 10.40 -1.60
C ILE A 218 5.64 10.44 -2.81
N HIS A 219 6.38 11.55 -3.00
CA HIS A 219 7.22 11.73 -4.18
C HIS A 219 8.46 12.59 -3.87
N SER A 220 9.48 12.54 -4.75
CA SER A 220 10.69 13.35 -4.64
C SER A 220 10.94 14.20 -5.89
N ASP A 221 11.48 15.43 -5.71
CA ASP A 221 11.77 16.39 -6.78
C ASP A 221 12.76 15.84 -7.82
N ASP A 222 13.74 15.10 -7.35
CA ASP A 222 14.83 14.58 -8.16
C ASP A 222 14.55 13.20 -8.77
N ASP A 223 13.28 12.76 -8.77
CA ASP A 223 12.86 11.52 -9.40
C ASP A 223 13.05 11.59 -10.94
N ARG A 224 13.95 10.73 -11.44
CA ARG A 224 14.28 10.65 -12.88
C ARG A 224 13.48 9.62 -13.65
N SER A 225 12.68 8.80 -12.96
CA SER A 225 11.82 7.78 -13.58
C SER A 225 10.41 8.29 -13.80
N VAL A 226 9.83 8.91 -12.76
CA VAL A 226 8.51 9.53 -12.78
C VAL A 226 8.67 11.00 -12.38
N PRO A 227 8.53 11.94 -13.33
CA PRO A 227 8.70 13.35 -13.01
C PRO A 227 7.76 13.82 -11.91
N ILE A 228 8.27 14.63 -10.96
CA ILE A 228 7.50 15.18 -9.83
C ILE A 228 6.22 15.89 -10.28
N GLN A 229 6.20 16.42 -11.52
CA GLN A 229 5.01 17.08 -12.06
C GLN A 229 3.78 16.19 -12.07
N GLN A 230 3.95 14.86 -12.21
CA GLN A 230 2.87 13.89 -12.10
C GLN A 230 2.16 13.99 -10.73
N ALA A 231 2.93 14.07 -9.66
CA ALA A 231 2.41 14.16 -8.29
C ALA A 231 1.80 15.54 -8.00
N ILE A 232 2.42 16.62 -8.46
CA ILE A 232 1.91 18.00 -8.32
C ILE A 232 0.56 18.16 -9.02
N ASP A 233 0.45 17.67 -10.25
CA ASP A 233 -0.80 17.74 -11.01
C ASP A 233 -1.92 16.89 -10.36
N MET A 234 -1.57 15.71 -9.86
CA MET A 234 -2.51 14.82 -9.17
C MET A 234 -3.02 15.44 -7.86
N GLU A 235 -2.12 15.99 -7.05
CA GLU A 235 -2.48 16.68 -5.80
C GLU A 235 -3.43 17.84 -6.06
N ALA A 236 -3.09 18.72 -7.02
CA ALA A 236 -3.94 19.84 -7.38
C ALA A 236 -5.34 19.41 -7.85
N ALA A 237 -5.42 18.28 -8.58
CA ALA A 237 -6.70 17.74 -9.03
C ALA A 237 -7.54 17.13 -7.88
N LEU A 238 -6.89 16.47 -6.93
CA LEU A 238 -7.55 15.96 -5.71
C LEU A 238 -8.08 17.11 -4.84
N GLU A 239 -7.27 18.17 -4.63
CA GLU A 239 -7.67 19.35 -3.88
C GLU A 239 -8.88 20.05 -4.54
N ALA A 240 -8.82 20.27 -5.86
CA ALA A 240 -9.91 20.90 -6.62
C ALA A 240 -11.22 20.10 -6.56
N SER A 241 -11.13 18.78 -6.39
CA SER A 241 -12.29 17.88 -6.28
C SER A 241 -12.76 17.64 -4.85
N GLY A 242 -12.09 18.23 -3.85
CA GLY A 242 -12.42 18.08 -2.43
C GLY A 242 -12.17 16.67 -1.87
N VAL A 243 -11.33 15.88 -2.52
CA VAL A 243 -10.97 14.53 -2.09
C VAL A 243 -10.00 14.61 -0.91
N THR A 244 -10.23 13.81 0.14
CA THR A 244 -9.30 13.67 1.25
C THR A 244 -7.97 13.11 0.74
N HIS A 245 -6.89 13.85 0.91
CA HIS A 245 -5.57 13.43 0.44
C HIS A 245 -4.45 13.93 1.36
N GLY A 246 -3.24 13.44 1.13
CA GLY A 246 -1.99 13.94 1.67
C GLY A 246 -0.93 13.98 0.57
N PHE A 247 -0.03 14.96 0.62
CA PHE A 247 1.11 15.03 -0.28
C PHE A 247 2.40 15.23 0.52
N LEU A 248 3.29 14.24 0.48
CA LEU A 248 4.61 14.29 1.08
C LEU A 248 5.64 14.46 -0.03
N HIS A 249 6.32 15.59 0.00
CA HIS A 249 7.21 16.07 -1.02
C HIS A 249 8.64 16.14 -0.49
N TYR A 250 9.54 15.39 -1.11
CA TYR A 250 10.95 15.33 -0.72
C TYR A 250 11.83 15.95 -1.81
N ALA A 251 12.95 16.57 -1.41
CA ALA A 251 13.83 17.24 -2.38
C ALA A 251 14.84 16.29 -3.04
N ASP A 252 15.28 15.23 -2.35
CA ASP A 252 16.50 14.50 -2.68
C ASP A 252 16.46 12.99 -2.35
N ARG A 253 15.30 12.35 -2.55
CA ARG A 253 15.12 10.90 -2.31
C ARG A 253 15.16 10.06 -3.60
N GLY A 254 15.31 10.69 -4.77
CA GLY A 254 15.29 10.01 -6.07
C GLY A 254 13.95 9.30 -6.32
N HIS A 255 14.01 8.19 -7.06
CA HIS A 255 12.84 7.35 -7.29
C HIS A 255 12.54 6.50 -6.05
N MET A 256 11.59 6.97 -5.25
CA MET A 256 11.27 6.44 -3.93
C MET A 256 10.69 5.02 -3.96
N ARG A 257 10.92 4.31 -2.87
CA ARG A 257 10.46 2.94 -2.58
C ARG A 257 9.81 2.90 -1.20
N ILE A 258 9.32 1.71 -0.80
CA ILE A 258 8.83 1.51 0.55
C ILE A 258 10.01 1.42 1.52
N THR A 259 10.20 2.44 2.34
CA THR A 259 11.21 2.57 3.38
C THR A 259 10.54 2.72 4.73
N ASP A 260 11.29 2.62 5.83
CA ASP A 260 10.75 2.85 7.18
C ASP A 260 10.10 4.25 7.31
N GLU A 261 10.68 5.28 6.67
CA GLU A 261 10.10 6.63 6.61
C GLU A 261 8.72 6.60 5.93
N VAL A 262 8.60 5.91 4.78
CA VAL A 262 7.33 5.74 4.07
C VAL A 262 6.32 4.98 4.92
N ILE A 263 6.74 3.95 5.64
CA ILE A 263 5.87 3.18 6.54
C ILE A 263 5.31 4.07 7.65
N ILE A 264 6.18 4.85 8.32
CA ILE A 264 5.78 5.78 9.39
C ILE A 264 4.73 6.79 8.89
N GLU A 265 4.98 7.40 7.74
CA GLU A 265 4.06 8.38 7.15
C GLU A 265 2.74 7.75 6.68
N SER A 266 2.81 6.51 6.18
CA SER A 266 1.62 5.73 5.81
C SER A 266 0.74 5.45 7.02
N LEU A 267 1.33 4.99 8.11
CA LEU A 267 0.61 4.76 9.39
C LEU A 267 0.00 6.05 9.93
N ALA A 268 0.73 7.18 9.88
CA ALA A 268 0.22 8.47 10.32
C ALA A 268 -0.97 8.95 9.44
N PHE A 269 -0.96 8.65 8.14
CA PHE A 269 -2.10 8.93 7.26
C PHE A 269 -3.30 8.05 7.60
N ILE A 270 -3.10 6.74 7.75
CA ILE A 270 -4.15 5.78 8.13
C ILE A 270 -4.79 6.19 9.47
N ASP A 271 -3.99 6.55 10.46
CA ASP A 271 -4.48 7.01 11.77
C ASP A 271 -5.37 8.25 11.66
N ARG A 272 -5.03 9.19 10.78
CA ARG A 272 -5.89 10.38 10.55
C ARG A 272 -7.24 10.04 9.95
N LEU A 273 -7.31 9.01 9.11
CA LEU A 273 -8.57 8.57 8.48
C LEU A 273 -9.51 7.83 9.45
N ASN A 274 -8.97 7.33 10.57
CA ASN A 274 -9.70 6.53 11.55
C ASN A 274 -10.14 7.34 12.79
N ARG A 275 -9.81 8.65 12.82
CA ARG A 275 -10.26 9.60 13.87
C ARG A 275 -11.57 10.27 13.47
#